data_2033c6ffc07d7b5a22d22cfc6dfc7923
#
_entry.id   2033c6ffc07d7b5a22d22cfc6dfc7923
#
_cell.length_a   1.000
_cell.length_b   1.000
_cell.length_c   1.000
_cell.angle_alpha   90.00
_cell.angle_beta   90.00
_cell.angle_gamma   90.00
#
_symmetry.space_group_name_H-M   'P 1'
#
loop_
_entity.id
_entity.type
_entity.pdbx_description
1 polymer ?
#
loop_
_entity_poly.entity_id
_entity_poly.type
_entity_poly.pdbx_seq_one_letter_code
_entity_poly.pdbx_strand_id
1 'polypeptide(L)'
;DIAEQFMSIMGNFSIVGGYIECNGIGKAMADLIRPNYPKVKEFFMTQDRKQDVVRKLIRDMEDLTIEIPTVELCPALHKEFSTYTYKLSPSGKLSFSHMPGAKDDHIDSLMLANYSRVKFINNKQFKVSSGGRKIQPAFGGLPS
;
A
#
# COMPACT_ATOMS: atom_id res chain seq x y z
N ASP A 1 -17.27 6.15 -13.54
CA ASP A 1 -16.80 4.78 -13.44
C ASP A 1 -15.71 4.67 -12.36
N ILE A 2 -15.28 3.45 -11.97
CA ILE A 2 -14.29 3.24 -10.88
C ILE A 2 -12.93 3.89 -11.23
N ALA A 3 -12.49 3.80 -12.47
CA ALA A 3 -11.22 4.39 -12.90
C ALA A 3 -11.25 5.92 -12.80
N GLU A 4 -12.35 6.56 -13.17
CA GLU A 4 -12.53 8.02 -13.04
C GLU A 4 -12.54 8.46 -11.58
N GLN A 5 -13.24 7.72 -10.69
CA GLN A 5 -13.23 8.01 -9.27
C GLN A 5 -11.81 7.88 -8.69
N PHE A 6 -11.08 6.84 -9.06
CA PHE A 6 -9.71 6.64 -8.61
C PHE A 6 -8.78 7.74 -9.13
N MET A 7 -8.88 8.12 -10.41
CA MET A 7 -8.10 9.23 -10.97
C MET A 7 -8.44 10.57 -10.33
N SER A 8 -9.72 10.81 -9.98
CA SER A 8 -10.13 12.00 -9.23
C SER A 8 -9.47 12.08 -7.86
N ILE A 9 -9.39 10.95 -7.14
CA ILE A 9 -8.68 10.89 -5.85
C ILE A 9 -7.18 11.15 -6.07
N MET A 10 -6.57 10.48 -7.04
CA MET A 10 -5.13 10.64 -7.35
C MET A 10 -4.78 12.08 -7.72
N GLY A 11 -5.68 12.80 -8.38
CA GLY A 11 -5.50 14.20 -8.77
C GLY A 11 -5.30 15.17 -7.59
N ASN A 12 -5.71 14.76 -6.38
CA ASN A 12 -5.49 15.56 -5.17
C ASN A 12 -4.08 15.40 -4.57
N PHE A 13 -3.24 14.53 -5.14
CA PHE A 13 -1.92 14.21 -4.62
C PHE A 13 -0.84 14.36 -5.70
N SER A 14 0.38 14.72 -5.28
CA SER A 14 1.57 14.64 -6.13
C SER A 14 2.08 13.21 -6.20
N ILE A 15 1.62 12.45 -7.20
CA ILE A 15 1.98 11.05 -7.37
C ILE A 15 3.42 10.92 -7.86
N VAL A 16 4.31 10.45 -7.00
CA VAL A 16 5.72 10.19 -7.32
C VAL A 16 5.96 8.82 -7.96
N GLY A 17 5.03 7.91 -7.78
CA GLY A 17 5.03 6.54 -8.32
C GLY A 17 4.13 5.63 -7.51
N GLY A 18 3.96 4.40 -7.98
CA GLY A 18 3.13 3.42 -7.29
C GLY A 18 3.03 2.12 -8.07
N TYR A 19 2.32 1.17 -7.49
CA TYR A 19 2.00 -0.10 -8.11
C TYR A 19 0.49 -0.32 -8.16
N ILE A 20 0.02 -0.91 -9.24
CA ILE A 20 -1.32 -1.47 -9.36
C ILE A 20 -1.18 -2.98 -9.47
N GLU A 21 -1.86 -3.72 -8.63
CA GLU A 21 -1.92 -5.16 -8.76
C GLU A 21 -2.68 -5.53 -10.04
N CYS A 22 -2.05 -6.33 -10.88
CA CYS A 22 -2.57 -6.69 -12.22
C CYS A 22 -3.08 -8.12 -12.31
N ASN A 23 -3.28 -8.78 -11.18
CA ASN A 23 -3.98 -10.06 -11.14
C ASN A 23 -5.48 -9.78 -11.37
N GLY A 24 -6.10 -10.52 -12.27
CA GLY A 24 -7.53 -10.33 -12.58
C GLY A 24 -7.85 -8.97 -13.21
N ILE A 25 -8.82 -8.26 -12.65
CA ILE A 25 -9.33 -6.97 -13.19
C ILE A 25 -8.31 -5.82 -13.10
N GLY A 26 -7.31 -5.92 -12.25
CA GLY A 26 -6.33 -4.85 -12.02
C GLY A 26 -5.55 -4.46 -13.28
N LYS A 27 -5.36 -5.38 -14.22
CA LYS A 27 -4.72 -5.08 -15.51
C LYS A 27 -5.51 -4.04 -16.32
N ALA A 28 -6.83 -4.20 -16.42
CA ALA A 28 -7.68 -3.23 -17.11
C ALA A 28 -7.64 -1.85 -16.44
N MET A 29 -7.61 -1.81 -15.10
CA MET A 29 -7.45 -0.57 -14.35
C MET A 29 -6.09 0.10 -14.61
N ALA A 30 -5.01 -0.67 -14.65
CA ALA A 30 -3.69 -0.17 -14.96
C ALA A 30 -3.63 0.49 -16.34
N ASP A 31 -4.25 -0.13 -17.34
CA ASP A 31 -4.29 0.37 -18.72
C ASP A 31 -5.04 1.72 -18.82
N LEU A 32 -6.08 1.93 -17.99
CA LEU A 32 -6.83 3.19 -17.93
C LEU A 32 -6.08 4.30 -17.17
N ILE A 33 -5.32 3.96 -16.14
CA ILE A 33 -4.68 4.93 -15.24
C ILE A 33 -3.32 5.39 -15.78
N ARG A 34 -2.52 4.49 -16.34
CA ARG A 34 -1.13 4.74 -16.74
C ARG A 34 -0.94 5.86 -17.77
N PRO A 35 -1.84 6.11 -18.72
CA PRO A 35 -1.70 7.25 -19.62
C PRO A 35 -1.57 8.59 -18.89
N ASN A 36 -2.31 8.77 -17.78
CA ASN A 36 -2.28 9.97 -16.96
C ASN A 36 -1.22 9.92 -15.84
N TYR A 37 -0.82 8.73 -15.42
CA TYR A 37 0.13 8.48 -14.33
C TYR A 37 1.23 7.50 -14.76
N PRO A 38 2.17 7.91 -15.64
CA PRO A 38 3.16 6.98 -16.24
C PRO A 38 4.17 6.41 -15.23
N LYS A 39 4.26 7.01 -14.04
CA LYS A 39 5.09 6.49 -12.94
C LYS A 39 4.42 5.37 -12.14
N VAL A 40 3.13 5.12 -12.37
CA VAL A 40 2.43 3.97 -11.81
C VAL A 40 2.75 2.73 -12.68
N LYS A 41 3.17 1.65 -12.02
CA LYS A 41 3.62 0.43 -12.68
C LYS A 41 2.72 -0.74 -12.34
N GLU A 42 2.69 -1.70 -13.23
CA GLU A 42 2.00 -2.97 -13.02
C GLU A 42 2.75 -3.83 -11.99
N PHE A 43 2.02 -4.49 -11.14
CA PHE A 43 2.53 -5.46 -10.19
C PHE A 43 1.75 -6.76 -10.30
N PHE A 44 2.41 -7.82 -10.66
CA PHE A 44 1.81 -9.16 -10.66
C PHE A 44 2.18 -9.85 -9.35
N MET A 45 1.18 -10.06 -8.50
CA MET A 45 1.33 -10.71 -7.21
C MET A 45 1.51 -12.22 -7.43
N THR A 46 2.75 -12.67 -7.44
CA THR A 46 3.10 -14.09 -7.33
C THR A 46 3.31 -14.44 -5.87
N GLN A 47 3.35 -15.74 -5.54
CA GLN A 47 3.56 -16.17 -4.15
C GLN A 47 4.90 -15.68 -3.58
N ASP A 48 5.96 -15.70 -4.37
CA ASP A 48 7.27 -15.22 -3.93
C ASP A 48 7.27 -13.70 -3.71
N ARG A 49 6.66 -12.95 -4.63
CA ARG A 49 6.49 -11.50 -4.45
C ARG A 49 5.59 -11.17 -3.25
N LYS A 50 4.54 -11.94 -3.00
CA LYS A 50 3.71 -11.77 -1.79
C LYS A 50 4.54 -11.94 -0.51
N GLN A 51 5.43 -12.92 -0.48
CA GLN A 51 6.37 -13.05 0.65
C GLN A 51 7.26 -11.82 0.82
N ASP A 52 7.80 -11.29 -0.28
CA ASP A 52 8.69 -10.12 -0.22
C ASP A 52 7.97 -8.87 0.30
N VAL A 53 6.76 -8.59 -0.20
CA VAL A 53 5.99 -7.41 0.24
C VAL A 53 5.51 -7.55 1.69
N VAL A 54 5.09 -8.75 2.11
CA VAL A 54 4.70 -9.03 3.50
C VAL A 54 5.89 -8.86 4.44
N ARG A 55 7.02 -9.51 4.14
CA ARG A 55 8.23 -9.40 4.97
C ARG A 55 8.72 -7.96 5.08
N LYS A 56 8.63 -7.20 3.97
CA LYS A 56 8.99 -5.78 3.98
C LYS A 56 8.07 -4.97 4.89
N LEU A 57 6.75 -5.22 4.82
CA LEU A 57 5.78 -4.55 5.69
C LEU A 57 6.06 -4.86 7.16
N ILE A 58 6.23 -6.14 7.51
CA ILE A 58 6.53 -6.57 8.89
C ILE A 58 7.78 -5.87 9.41
N ARG A 59 8.88 -5.91 8.65
CA ARG A 59 10.13 -5.23 9.04
C ARG A 59 9.94 -3.74 9.26
N ASP A 60 9.24 -3.04 8.35
CA ASP A 60 9.04 -1.60 8.46
C ASP A 60 8.16 -1.23 9.66
N MET A 61 7.22 -2.11 10.05
CA MET A 61 6.44 -1.93 11.28
C MET A 61 7.28 -2.18 12.53
N GLU A 62 8.13 -3.23 12.54
CA GLU A 62 9.05 -3.54 13.65
C GLU A 62 10.09 -2.43 13.85
N ASP A 63 10.63 -1.90 12.75
CA ASP A 63 11.61 -0.82 12.75
C ASP A 63 10.97 0.56 12.98
N LEU A 64 9.66 0.65 13.15
CA LEU A 64 8.88 1.89 13.31
C LEU A 64 9.14 2.93 12.21
N THR A 65 9.41 2.46 10.99
CA THR A 65 9.66 3.32 9.82
C THR A 65 8.38 3.73 9.08
N ILE A 66 7.26 3.12 9.46
CA ILE A 66 5.92 3.46 9.01
C ILE A 66 4.97 3.54 10.20
N GLU A 67 3.95 4.36 10.05
CA GLU A 67 2.81 4.43 10.95
C GLU A 67 1.56 4.01 10.17
N ILE A 68 0.73 3.20 10.81
CA ILE A 68 -0.56 2.77 10.26
C ILE A 68 -1.69 3.50 10.99
N PRO A 69 -2.84 3.73 10.33
CA PRO A 69 -3.99 4.33 10.99
C PRO A 69 -4.40 3.54 12.23
N THR A 70 -4.91 4.21 13.25
CA THR A 70 -5.48 3.55 14.43
C THR A 70 -6.75 2.78 14.07
N VAL A 71 -7.20 1.90 14.96
CA VAL A 71 -8.43 1.11 14.74
C VAL A 71 -9.65 1.99 14.55
N GLU A 72 -9.70 3.15 15.19
CA GLU A 72 -10.81 4.12 15.10
C GLU A 72 -10.85 4.77 13.71
N LEU A 73 -9.68 5.00 13.09
CA LEU A 73 -9.58 5.62 11.77
C LEU A 73 -9.76 4.63 10.62
N CYS A 74 -9.35 3.37 10.81
CA CYS A 74 -9.46 2.35 9.78
C CYS A 74 -9.75 0.97 10.38
N PRO A 75 -10.97 0.74 10.92
CA PRO A 75 -11.32 -0.54 11.55
C PRO A 75 -11.25 -1.72 10.58
N ALA A 76 -11.50 -1.50 9.28
CA ALA A 76 -11.44 -2.55 8.27
C ALA A 76 -10.01 -3.12 8.13
N LEU A 77 -8.99 -2.27 8.07
CA LEU A 77 -7.58 -2.70 8.02
C LEU A 77 -7.21 -3.54 9.24
N HIS A 78 -7.60 -3.10 10.44
CA HIS A 78 -7.30 -3.84 11.67
C HIS A 78 -8.03 -5.19 11.73
N LYS A 79 -9.26 -5.25 11.22
CA LYS A 79 -9.99 -6.52 11.09
C LYS A 79 -9.26 -7.47 10.14
N GLU A 80 -8.77 -6.99 9.00
CA GLU A 80 -7.99 -7.80 8.07
C GLU A 80 -6.69 -8.29 8.70
N PHE A 81 -5.94 -7.44 9.42
CA PHE A 81 -4.75 -7.86 10.17
C PHE A 81 -5.04 -9.01 11.13
N SER A 82 -6.18 -8.97 11.84
CA SER A 82 -6.55 -10.02 12.80
C SER A 82 -6.87 -11.37 12.16
N THR A 83 -7.18 -11.38 10.85
CA THR A 83 -7.52 -12.59 10.08
C THR A 83 -6.43 -13.02 9.10
N TYR A 84 -5.35 -12.25 9.02
CA TYR A 84 -4.23 -12.56 8.14
C TYR A 84 -3.34 -13.61 8.77
N THR A 85 -3.07 -14.68 8.04
CA THR A 85 -2.36 -15.85 8.54
C THR A 85 -1.21 -16.26 7.65
N TYR A 86 -0.34 -17.10 8.17
CA TYR A 86 0.68 -17.76 7.37
C TYR A 86 0.61 -19.27 7.52
N LYS A 87 1.05 -19.97 6.50
CA LYS A 87 1.23 -21.42 6.52
C LYS A 87 2.66 -21.74 6.11
N LEU A 88 3.26 -22.66 6.82
CA LEU A 88 4.56 -23.22 6.48
C LEU A 88 4.32 -24.57 5.78
N SER A 89 4.80 -24.70 4.54
CA SER A 89 4.76 -25.98 3.84
C SER A 89 5.77 -26.96 4.43
N PRO A 90 5.63 -28.29 4.20
CA PRO A 90 6.63 -29.27 4.61
C PRO A 90 8.03 -29.00 4.05
N SER A 91 8.13 -28.30 2.91
CA SER A 91 9.39 -27.85 2.30
C SER A 91 9.96 -26.56 2.90
N GLY A 92 9.37 -26.02 3.97
CA GLY A 92 9.81 -24.78 4.62
C GLY A 92 9.38 -23.51 3.88
N LYS A 93 8.52 -23.59 2.86
CA LYS A 93 8.03 -22.40 2.14
C LYS A 93 6.85 -21.76 2.89
N LEU A 94 7.00 -20.46 3.20
CA LEU A 94 5.92 -19.66 3.77
C LEU A 94 4.91 -19.25 2.70
N SER A 95 3.63 -19.32 3.03
CA SER A 95 2.54 -18.70 2.28
C SER A 95 1.70 -17.84 3.20
N PHE A 96 1.28 -16.68 2.71
CA PHE A 96 0.47 -15.71 3.45
C PHE A 96 -0.92 -15.61 2.81
N SER A 97 -1.95 -15.63 3.63
CA SER A 97 -3.34 -15.53 3.19
C SER A 97 -4.24 -15.08 4.33
N HIS A 98 -5.44 -14.61 3.99
CA HIS A 98 -6.50 -14.41 4.97
C HIS A 98 -7.19 -15.73 5.32
N MET A 99 -7.92 -15.76 6.43
CA MET A 99 -8.80 -16.87 6.78
C MET A 99 -9.93 -17.02 5.73
N PRO A 100 -10.49 -18.21 5.53
CA PRO A 100 -11.63 -18.41 4.62
C PRO A 100 -12.78 -17.45 4.95
N GLY A 101 -13.28 -16.75 3.93
CA GLY A 101 -14.37 -15.77 4.06
C GLY A 101 -13.95 -14.38 4.54
N ALA A 102 -12.69 -14.18 4.94
CA ALA A 102 -12.17 -12.85 5.22
C ALA A 102 -11.68 -12.15 3.93
N LYS A 103 -11.42 -10.84 4.04
CA LYS A 103 -10.84 -10.01 2.96
C LYS A 103 -9.43 -9.59 3.33
N ASP A 104 -8.66 -9.20 2.34
CA ASP A 104 -7.28 -8.71 2.47
C ASP A 104 -7.00 -7.46 1.60
N ASP A 105 -8.05 -6.83 1.08
CA ASP A 105 -7.92 -5.70 0.14
C ASP A 105 -7.13 -4.52 0.73
N HIS A 106 -7.36 -4.18 2.02
CA HIS A 106 -6.66 -3.08 2.70
C HIS A 106 -5.22 -3.45 3.00
N ILE A 107 -4.96 -4.69 3.45
CA ILE A 107 -3.60 -5.16 3.71
C ILE A 107 -2.80 -5.24 2.42
N ASP A 108 -3.34 -5.80 1.35
CA ASP A 108 -2.66 -5.90 0.06
C ASP A 108 -2.35 -4.50 -0.50
N SER A 109 -3.30 -3.55 -0.39
CA SER A 109 -3.07 -2.15 -0.75
C SER A 109 -1.96 -1.50 0.10
N LEU A 110 -1.95 -1.72 1.41
CA LEU A 110 -0.91 -1.21 2.31
C LEU A 110 0.45 -1.80 1.99
N MET A 111 0.51 -3.11 1.74
CA MET A 111 1.76 -3.80 1.34
C MET A 111 2.35 -3.20 0.06
N LEU A 112 1.52 -3.00 -0.97
CA LEU A 112 1.95 -2.40 -2.23
C LEU A 112 2.37 -0.95 -2.07
N ALA A 113 1.64 -0.16 -1.28
CA ALA A 113 1.99 1.22 -0.98
C ALA A 113 3.36 1.31 -0.26
N ASN A 114 3.57 0.49 0.76
CA ASN A 114 4.85 0.43 1.48
C ASN A 114 6.01 -0.04 0.59
N TYR A 115 5.77 -1.05 -0.22
CA TYR A 115 6.77 -1.55 -1.17
C TYR A 115 7.13 -0.49 -2.23
N SER A 116 6.13 0.27 -2.71
CA SER A 116 6.31 1.39 -3.64
C SER A 116 7.17 2.49 -3.04
N ARG A 117 6.91 2.84 -1.78
CA ARG A 117 7.64 3.89 -1.06
C ARG A 117 9.14 3.70 -1.16
N VAL A 118 9.63 2.52 -0.91
CA VAL A 118 11.08 2.23 -0.95
C VAL A 118 11.63 2.33 -2.37
N LYS A 119 10.88 1.85 -3.37
CA LYS A 119 11.34 1.85 -4.76
C LYS A 119 11.34 3.21 -5.43
N PHE A 120 10.35 4.06 -5.11
CA PHE A 120 10.18 5.34 -5.80
C PHE A 120 10.75 6.52 -5.01
N ILE A 121 10.84 6.45 -3.68
CA ILE A 121 11.39 7.53 -2.85
C ILE A 121 12.92 7.41 -2.72
N ASN A 122 13.48 6.22 -2.63
CA ASN A 122 14.94 6.03 -2.52
C ASN A 122 15.73 6.36 -3.79
N ASN A 123 15.08 6.62 -4.93
CA ASN A 123 15.74 7.11 -6.14
C ASN A 123 15.97 8.63 -6.12
N LYS A 124 16.81 9.10 -5.18
CA LYS A 124 17.60 10.36 -5.23
C LYS A 124 16.87 11.70 -5.47
N GLN A 125 15.61 11.90 -5.12
CA GLN A 125 14.99 13.22 -5.29
C GLN A 125 14.28 13.82 -4.07
N PHE A 126 14.45 13.29 -2.88
CA PHE A 126 14.12 14.04 -1.67
C PHE A 126 15.40 14.56 -1.02
N LYS A 127 15.98 15.61 -1.60
CA LYS A 127 16.67 16.61 -0.78
C LYS A 127 15.56 17.31 0.02
N VAL A 128 15.32 16.84 1.22
CA VAL A 128 14.63 17.66 2.22
C VAL A 128 15.50 18.91 2.38
N SER A 129 15.07 20.02 1.79
CA SER A 129 15.62 21.30 2.18
C SER A 129 15.29 21.42 3.65
N SER A 130 16.32 21.56 4.48
CA SER A 130 16.26 21.78 5.92
C SER A 130 15.71 23.18 6.25
N GLY A 131 14.64 23.58 5.57
CA GLY A 131 13.83 24.75 5.86
C GLY A 131 12.58 24.29 6.59
N GLY A 132 12.62 24.43 7.93
CA GLY A 132 11.56 23.97 8.83
C GLY A 132 10.19 24.52 8.48
N ARG A 133 9.42 23.74 7.74
CA ARG A 133 7.96 23.80 7.81
C ARG A 133 7.49 22.62 8.64
N LYS A 134 7.04 22.90 9.86
CA LYS A 134 6.22 21.98 10.61
C LYS A 134 5.01 21.65 9.73
N ILE A 135 4.91 20.41 9.30
CA ILE A 135 3.69 19.88 8.70
C ILE A 135 2.66 19.85 9.82
N GLN A 136 1.74 20.80 9.82
CA GLN A 136 0.55 20.67 10.66
C GLN A 136 -0.28 19.52 10.08
N PRO A 137 -0.79 18.61 10.93
CA PRO A 137 -1.70 17.56 10.47
C PRO A 137 -2.94 18.23 9.88
N ALA A 138 -3.35 17.81 8.69
CA ALA A 138 -4.48 18.33 7.93
C ALA A 138 -5.85 17.92 8.52
N PHE A 139 -5.94 17.66 9.81
CA PHE A 139 -7.19 17.41 10.51
C PHE A 139 -7.39 18.52 11.54
N GLY A 140 -8.00 19.62 11.07
CA GLY A 140 -8.56 20.65 11.92
C GLY A 140 -9.59 20.04 12.87
N GLY A 141 -9.52 20.46 14.12
CA GLY A 141 -10.34 19.93 15.20
C GLY A 141 -11.84 19.98 14.90
N LEU A 142 -12.52 18.93 15.33
CA LEU A 142 -13.97 18.94 15.51
C LEU A 142 -14.31 19.96 16.60
N PRO A 143 -15.32 20.82 16.39
CA PRO A 143 -15.80 21.70 17.45
C PRO A 143 -16.47 20.89 18.55
N SER A 144 -16.20 21.29 19.77
CA SER A 144 -16.83 20.82 21.02
C SER A 144 -18.35 21.01 21.02
#